data_9524c3bd98060334384220a82bd50360
#
_entry.id   9524c3bd98060334384220a82bd50360
#
_cell.length_a   1.000
_cell.length_b   1.000
_cell.length_c   1.000
_cell.angle_alpha   90.00
_cell.angle_beta   90.00
_cell.angle_gamma   90.00
#
_symmetry.space_group_name_H-M   'P 1'
#
loop_
_entity.id
_entity.type
_entity.pdbx_description
1 polymer ?
#
loop_
_entity_poly.entity_id
_entity_poly.type
_entity_poly.pdbx_seq_one_letter_code
_entity_poly.pdbx_strand_id
1 'polypeptide(L)'
;MRPGGVIHGPRKVSAPATVGTLGPGMPDAETHETPIPSTGEVWYVSYGSNMAADRLTCYLAGGRPPGGSRANPGARDPRPPRRSVGVDLPGAVYFAGDSSQWGGGVAFYDHETPGPSAARAYLVTAAQFADIAAQEMYRVPDPDDPLEEVVLGGLDPELDGRHHVGPGHYETLVEVGRYGGAPMLTFTAPHGIDHVEHTRPSESYLAMLRAGLREAHGWDPRQVEAYLDALVPDAA
;
A
#
# COMPACT_ATOMS: atom_id res chain seq x y z
N MET A 1 43.44 41.94 14.00
CA MET A 1 42.92 40.60 14.38
C MET A 1 41.66 40.33 13.54
N ARG A 2 41.73 39.40 12.58
CA ARG A 2 40.60 38.90 11.81
C ARG A 2 40.31 37.48 12.28
N PRO A 3 39.05 37.11 12.56
CA PRO A 3 38.73 35.71 12.82
C PRO A 3 38.50 34.97 11.50
N GLY A 4 39.02 33.76 11.44
CA GLY A 4 39.08 32.89 10.27
C GLY A 4 37.70 32.37 9.84
N GLY A 5 37.55 32.30 8.53
CA GLY A 5 36.42 31.64 7.89
C GLY A 5 36.51 30.12 7.97
N VAL A 6 35.45 29.50 8.42
CA VAL A 6 35.25 28.04 8.35
C VAL A 6 34.82 27.68 6.93
N ILE A 7 35.69 26.95 6.21
CA ILE A 7 35.37 26.35 4.93
C ILE A 7 34.58 25.09 5.18
N HIS A 8 33.29 25.09 4.75
CA HIS A 8 32.47 23.89 4.67
C HIS A 8 32.96 23.03 3.49
N GLY A 9 33.49 21.85 3.81
CA GLY A 9 33.83 20.84 2.84
C GLY A 9 32.56 20.26 2.18
N PRO A 10 32.68 19.64 0.98
CA PRO A 10 31.54 19.12 0.22
C PRO A 10 30.86 18.00 1.01
N ARG A 11 29.51 18.10 1.12
CA ARG A 11 28.67 17.02 1.65
C ARG A 11 28.87 15.77 0.79
N LYS A 12 29.23 14.67 1.42
CA LYS A 12 29.20 13.36 0.80
C LYS A 12 27.76 13.05 0.41
N VAL A 13 27.52 12.91 -0.87
CA VAL A 13 26.30 12.31 -1.40
C VAL A 13 26.34 10.85 -0.97
N SER A 14 25.44 10.44 -0.12
CA SER A 14 25.26 9.04 0.24
C SER A 14 24.82 8.27 -1.00
N ALA A 15 25.49 7.15 -1.25
CA ALA A 15 25.10 6.20 -2.27
C ALA A 15 23.67 5.70 -2.01
N PRO A 16 22.92 5.31 -3.07
CA PRO A 16 21.59 4.76 -2.92
C PRO A 16 21.64 3.56 -1.97
N ALA A 17 20.70 3.53 -1.04
CA ALA A 17 20.56 2.43 -0.09
C ALA A 17 20.44 1.12 -0.86
N THR A 18 21.37 0.23 -0.64
CA THR A 18 21.29 -1.16 -1.05
C THR A 18 19.98 -1.70 -0.48
N VAL A 19 19.11 -2.22 -1.35
CA VAL A 19 17.86 -2.90 -0.99
C VAL A 19 18.14 -3.81 0.19
N GLY A 20 17.58 -3.47 1.35
CA GLY A 20 17.69 -4.27 2.55
C GLY A 20 17.21 -5.68 2.27
N THR A 21 18.01 -6.64 2.67
CA THR A 21 17.67 -8.06 2.66
C THR A 21 16.28 -8.21 3.29
N LEU A 22 15.32 -8.71 2.51
CA LEU A 22 13.98 -9.08 3.00
C LEU A 22 14.15 -9.92 4.27
N GLY A 23 13.48 -9.53 5.36
CA GLY A 23 13.63 -10.13 6.68
C GLY A 23 13.35 -11.65 6.69
N PRO A 24 13.67 -12.36 7.78
CA PRO A 24 13.56 -13.81 7.88
C PRO A 24 12.10 -14.28 8.02
N GLY A 25 11.35 -14.20 6.92
CA GLY A 25 9.95 -14.58 6.80
C GLY A 25 9.58 -14.93 5.36
N MET A 26 10.51 -14.80 4.42
CA MET A 26 10.32 -15.36 3.09
C MET A 26 10.45 -16.87 3.19
N PRO A 27 9.49 -17.68 2.70
CA PRO A 27 9.69 -19.12 2.59
C PRO A 27 10.96 -19.35 1.77
N ASP A 28 11.83 -20.24 2.27
CA ASP A 28 13.02 -20.70 1.57
C ASP A 28 12.68 -20.95 0.11
N ALA A 29 13.59 -20.55 -0.76
CA ALA A 29 13.50 -20.73 -2.21
C ALA A 29 13.46 -22.22 -2.56
N GLU A 30 12.35 -22.90 -2.24
CA GLU A 30 11.97 -24.11 -2.93
C GLU A 30 11.57 -23.67 -4.34
N THR A 31 12.24 -24.23 -5.32
CA THR A 31 12.17 -24.09 -6.76
C THR A 31 10.74 -24.23 -7.33
N HIS A 32 9.83 -23.37 -6.91
CA HIS A 32 8.66 -23.03 -7.68
C HIS A 32 9.06 -21.88 -8.60
N GLU A 33 9.22 -22.19 -9.89
CA GLU A 33 9.33 -21.17 -10.94
C GLU A 33 8.34 -20.05 -10.63
N THR A 34 8.85 -18.92 -10.14
CA THR A 34 8.03 -17.72 -9.99
C THR A 34 7.58 -17.36 -11.40
N PRO A 35 6.29 -17.47 -11.75
CA PRO A 35 5.86 -17.13 -13.09
C PRO A 35 6.32 -15.71 -13.38
N ILE A 36 7.08 -15.52 -14.45
CA ILE A 36 7.46 -14.20 -14.92
C ILE A 36 6.15 -13.45 -15.18
N PRO A 37 5.92 -12.28 -14.56
CA PRO A 37 4.72 -11.50 -14.83
C PRO A 37 4.60 -11.25 -16.33
N SER A 38 3.39 -11.36 -16.86
CA SER A 38 3.16 -10.98 -18.24
C SER A 38 3.33 -9.46 -18.36
N THR A 39 3.72 -8.98 -19.56
CA THR A 39 3.76 -7.54 -19.83
C THR A 39 2.42 -6.90 -19.44
N GLY A 40 2.46 -5.88 -18.58
CA GLY A 40 1.25 -5.20 -18.09
C GLY A 40 0.68 -5.74 -16.78
N GLU A 41 1.40 -6.60 -16.05
CA GLU A 41 1.05 -6.99 -14.68
C GLU A 41 1.88 -6.24 -13.64
N VAL A 42 1.24 -5.96 -12.49
CA VAL A 42 1.84 -5.30 -11.34
C VAL A 42 1.43 -6.01 -10.06
N TRP A 43 2.21 -5.85 -9.01
CA TRP A 43 1.81 -6.24 -7.66
C TRP A 43 1.12 -5.06 -6.99
N TYR A 44 -0.21 -5.14 -6.84
CA TYR A 44 -0.93 -4.24 -5.93
C TYR A 44 -0.62 -4.61 -4.50
N VAL A 45 -0.02 -3.69 -3.73
CA VAL A 45 0.33 -3.92 -2.33
C VAL A 45 -0.65 -3.18 -1.43
N SER A 46 -1.45 -3.93 -0.68
CA SER A 46 -2.38 -3.40 0.31
C SER A 46 -1.81 -3.55 1.71
N TYR A 47 -1.80 -2.46 2.46
CA TYR A 47 -1.46 -2.38 3.88
C TYR A 47 -2.69 -2.07 4.76
N GLY A 48 -3.86 -1.92 4.14
CA GLY A 48 -5.14 -1.60 4.77
C GLY A 48 -6.17 -2.73 4.65
N SER A 49 -7.46 -2.36 4.63
CA SER A 49 -8.56 -3.34 4.60
C SER A 49 -8.53 -4.30 3.42
N ASN A 50 -7.94 -3.91 2.29
CA ASN A 50 -7.83 -4.75 1.10
C ASN A 50 -6.83 -5.92 1.27
N MET A 51 -6.11 -6.01 2.40
CA MET A 51 -5.41 -7.24 2.76
C MET A 51 -6.38 -8.42 2.90
N ALA A 52 -7.62 -8.19 3.35
CA ALA A 52 -8.67 -9.21 3.34
C ALA A 52 -9.14 -9.47 1.90
N ALA A 53 -9.10 -10.74 1.47
CA ALA A 53 -9.45 -11.12 0.09
C ALA A 53 -10.90 -10.77 -0.27
N ASP A 54 -11.83 -10.96 0.67
CA ASP A 54 -13.25 -10.62 0.46
C ASP A 54 -13.43 -9.11 0.22
N ARG A 55 -12.62 -8.27 0.89
CA ARG A 55 -12.65 -6.83 0.68
C ARG A 55 -12.12 -6.47 -0.72
N LEU A 56 -10.99 -7.03 -1.14
CA LEU A 56 -10.46 -6.81 -2.48
C LEU A 56 -11.44 -7.32 -3.56
N THR A 57 -12.12 -8.43 -3.32
CA THR A 57 -13.13 -8.96 -4.24
C THR A 57 -14.24 -7.94 -4.52
N CYS A 58 -14.62 -7.11 -3.54
CA CYS A 58 -15.59 -6.04 -3.76
C CYS A 58 -15.08 -4.96 -4.73
N TYR A 59 -13.77 -4.70 -4.77
CA TYR A 59 -13.18 -3.78 -5.76
C TYR A 59 -13.13 -4.38 -7.16
N LEU A 60 -12.90 -5.68 -7.27
CA LEU A 60 -12.82 -6.35 -8.57
C LEU A 60 -14.18 -6.70 -9.12
N ALA A 61 -14.99 -7.44 -8.36
CA ALA A 61 -16.26 -7.98 -8.81
C ALA A 61 -17.50 -7.10 -8.48
N GLY A 62 -17.25 -5.99 -7.78
CA GLY A 62 -18.33 -5.16 -7.24
C GLY A 62 -18.92 -5.73 -5.95
N GLY A 63 -19.73 -4.93 -5.27
CA GLY A 63 -20.42 -5.36 -4.07
C GLY A 63 -20.04 -4.60 -2.82
N ARG A 64 -20.65 -5.02 -1.69
CA ARG A 64 -20.45 -4.36 -0.38
C ARG A 64 -19.70 -5.31 0.55
N PRO A 65 -18.59 -4.84 1.16
CA PRO A 65 -17.87 -5.66 2.12
C PRO A 65 -18.64 -5.80 3.44
N PRO A 66 -18.44 -6.88 4.20
CA PRO A 66 -19.00 -7.02 5.53
C PRO A 66 -18.67 -5.83 6.43
N GLY A 67 -19.70 -5.25 7.08
CA GLY A 67 -19.55 -4.08 7.95
C GLY A 67 -19.33 -2.74 7.22
N GLY A 68 -19.19 -2.73 5.91
CA GLY A 68 -19.06 -1.51 5.15
C GLY A 68 -20.40 -0.84 4.83
N SER A 69 -20.40 0.50 4.74
CA SER A 69 -21.60 1.30 4.46
C SER A 69 -21.95 1.38 2.97
N ARG A 70 -20.95 1.26 2.08
CA ARG A 70 -21.08 1.50 0.64
C ARG A 70 -20.72 0.26 -0.19
N ALA A 71 -21.34 0.12 -1.37
CA ALA A 71 -20.94 -0.85 -2.38
C ALA A 71 -19.90 -0.25 -3.32
N ASN A 72 -18.98 -1.08 -3.79
CA ASN A 72 -18.04 -0.76 -4.85
C ASN A 72 -18.65 -1.09 -6.21
N PRO A 73 -18.37 -0.32 -7.28
CA PRO A 73 -18.87 -0.60 -8.63
C PRO A 73 -18.26 -1.87 -9.24
N GLY A 74 -17.04 -2.23 -8.84
CA GLY A 74 -16.24 -3.27 -9.48
C GLY A 74 -15.25 -2.71 -10.50
N ALA A 75 -14.29 -3.51 -10.89
CA ALA A 75 -13.31 -3.20 -11.94
C ALA A 75 -13.85 -3.60 -13.31
N ARG A 76 -13.29 -3.03 -14.39
CA ARG A 76 -13.56 -3.44 -15.79
C ARG A 76 -13.24 -4.92 -16.02
N ASP A 77 -12.21 -5.42 -15.35
CA ASP A 77 -11.86 -6.85 -15.29
C ASP A 77 -12.16 -7.40 -13.90
N PRO A 78 -13.26 -8.16 -13.69
CA PRO A 78 -13.68 -8.64 -12.38
C PRO A 78 -12.95 -9.90 -11.92
N ARG A 79 -12.00 -10.43 -12.71
CA ARG A 79 -11.30 -11.67 -12.39
C ARG A 79 -10.49 -11.53 -11.11
N PRO A 80 -10.35 -12.61 -10.31
CA PRO A 80 -9.52 -12.56 -9.11
C PRO A 80 -8.04 -12.36 -9.47
N PRO A 81 -7.22 -11.85 -8.53
CA PRO A 81 -5.78 -11.77 -8.70
C PRO A 81 -5.17 -13.13 -9.04
N ARG A 82 -4.17 -13.15 -9.90
CA ARG A 82 -3.49 -14.40 -10.28
C ARG A 82 -2.72 -15.05 -9.12
N ARG A 83 -2.18 -14.24 -8.22
CA ARG A 83 -1.44 -14.66 -7.02
C ARG A 83 -1.63 -13.65 -5.91
N SER A 84 -1.38 -14.11 -4.67
CA SER A 84 -1.20 -13.21 -3.53
C SER A 84 -0.12 -13.74 -2.60
N VAL A 85 0.57 -12.84 -1.90
CA VAL A 85 1.63 -13.16 -0.94
C VAL A 85 1.65 -12.11 0.16
N GLY A 86 1.91 -12.53 1.41
CA GLY A 86 2.23 -11.63 2.51
C GLY A 86 3.61 -11.02 2.29
N VAL A 87 3.75 -9.72 2.54
CA VAL A 87 5.00 -8.96 2.42
C VAL A 87 5.13 -7.96 3.56
N ASP A 88 6.35 -7.58 3.88
CA ASP A 88 6.63 -6.50 4.82
C ASP A 88 7.16 -5.29 4.04
N LEU A 89 6.56 -4.14 4.26
CA LEU A 89 6.98 -2.86 3.70
C LEU A 89 7.93 -2.14 4.65
N PRO A 90 8.95 -1.42 4.14
CA PRO A 90 9.95 -0.74 4.97
C PRO A 90 9.46 0.54 5.63
N GLY A 91 8.31 1.06 5.22
CA GLY A 91 7.71 2.29 5.76
C GLY A 91 6.74 2.03 6.91
N ALA A 92 6.16 3.09 7.44
CA ALA A 92 5.21 3.05 8.55
C ALA A 92 3.75 3.16 8.08
N VAL A 93 2.87 2.35 8.67
CA VAL A 93 1.42 2.52 8.53
C VAL A 93 0.90 3.34 9.71
N TYR A 94 -0.01 4.25 9.42
CA TYR A 94 -0.68 5.08 10.43
C TYR A 94 -2.16 5.26 10.08
N PHE A 95 -2.98 5.70 11.06
CA PHE A 95 -4.41 5.91 10.87
C PHE A 95 -4.76 7.40 11.00
N ALA A 96 -5.46 7.93 10.00
CA ALA A 96 -5.88 9.33 9.98
C ALA A 96 -7.19 9.51 9.19
N GLY A 97 -7.71 10.74 9.19
CA GLY A 97 -8.93 11.10 8.46
C GLY A 97 -10.19 10.47 9.03
N ASP A 98 -11.27 10.53 8.25
CA ASP A 98 -12.56 9.92 8.61
C ASP A 98 -13.15 9.18 7.40
N SER A 99 -13.38 7.89 7.59
CA SER A 99 -13.86 7.00 6.54
C SER A 99 -15.38 7.06 6.38
N SER A 100 -15.84 7.47 5.21
CA SER A 100 -17.26 7.34 4.86
C SER A 100 -17.70 5.87 4.69
N GLN A 101 -16.75 4.94 4.53
CA GLN A 101 -17.02 3.50 4.40
C GLN A 101 -17.13 2.79 5.74
N TRP A 102 -16.26 3.15 6.70
CA TRP A 102 -16.06 2.42 7.94
C TRP A 102 -16.38 3.23 9.19
N GLY A 103 -16.34 4.56 9.11
CA GLY A 103 -16.23 5.48 10.22
C GLY A 103 -14.84 5.47 10.86
N GLY A 104 -14.41 6.60 11.42
CA GLY A 104 -13.10 6.76 12.01
C GLY A 104 -11.94 6.68 11.02
N GLY A 105 -10.72 6.60 11.55
CA GLY A 105 -9.49 6.63 10.76
C GLY A 105 -9.33 5.48 9.78
N VAL A 106 -8.65 5.75 8.68
CA VAL A 106 -8.21 4.75 7.70
C VAL A 106 -6.70 4.68 7.65
N ALA A 107 -6.18 3.55 7.16
CA ALA A 107 -4.75 3.34 7.04
C ALA A 107 -4.16 4.17 5.90
N PHE A 108 -3.04 4.83 6.17
CA PHE A 108 -2.13 5.42 5.21
C PHE A 108 -0.73 4.83 5.39
N TYR A 109 0.10 4.95 4.37
CA TYR A 109 1.47 4.46 4.36
C TYR A 109 2.44 5.60 4.15
N ASP A 110 3.37 5.75 5.09
CA ASP A 110 4.48 6.68 4.99
C ASP A 110 5.76 5.90 4.67
N HIS A 111 6.27 6.04 3.46
CA HIS A 111 7.45 5.33 2.99
C HIS A 111 8.77 6.00 3.43
N GLU A 112 8.73 7.23 3.95
CA GLU A 112 9.88 7.97 4.47
C GLU A 112 10.15 7.65 5.95
N THR A 113 9.11 7.28 6.70
CA THR A 113 9.24 6.89 8.11
C THR A 113 9.56 5.40 8.20
N PRO A 114 10.75 5.01 8.74
CA PRO A 114 11.12 3.61 8.87
C PRO A 114 10.16 2.82 9.76
N GLY A 115 9.81 1.61 9.33
CA GLY A 115 9.03 0.68 10.12
C GLY A 115 8.76 -0.59 9.32
N PRO A 116 8.64 -1.75 9.94
CA PRO A 116 8.05 -2.89 9.26
C PRO A 116 6.54 -2.77 9.28
N SER A 117 5.91 -2.68 8.12
CA SER A 117 4.44 -2.68 7.98
C SER A 117 3.97 -3.90 7.24
N ALA A 118 3.18 -4.74 7.91
CA ALA A 118 2.60 -5.92 7.29
C ALA A 118 1.64 -5.53 6.17
N ALA A 119 1.77 -6.20 5.02
CA ALA A 119 0.99 -5.93 3.83
C ALA A 119 0.70 -7.23 3.06
N ARG A 120 -0.19 -7.15 2.09
CA ARG A 120 -0.46 -8.23 1.15
C ARG A 120 -0.31 -7.72 -0.27
N ALA A 121 0.52 -8.40 -1.05
CA ALA A 121 0.69 -8.13 -2.47
C ALA A 121 -0.20 -9.06 -3.30
N TYR A 122 -0.86 -8.49 -4.31
CA TYR A 122 -1.72 -9.19 -5.25
C TYR A 122 -1.24 -8.96 -6.68
N LEU A 123 -0.97 -10.02 -7.42
CA LEU A 123 -0.61 -9.92 -8.83
C LEU A 123 -1.86 -9.68 -9.66
N VAL A 124 -1.97 -8.48 -10.20
CA VAL A 124 -3.11 -7.99 -10.97
C VAL A 124 -2.65 -7.36 -12.28
N THR A 125 -3.55 -7.10 -13.20
CA THR A 125 -3.22 -6.30 -14.40
C THR A 125 -3.10 -4.82 -14.05
N ALA A 126 -2.38 -4.03 -14.85
CA ALA A 126 -2.31 -2.58 -14.71
C ALA A 126 -3.71 -1.94 -14.73
N ALA A 127 -4.60 -2.43 -15.60
CA ALA A 127 -6.00 -2.01 -15.65
C ALA A 127 -6.75 -2.27 -14.34
N GLN A 128 -6.59 -3.47 -13.75
CA GLN A 128 -7.19 -3.77 -12.45
C GLN A 128 -6.63 -2.88 -11.34
N PHE A 129 -5.32 -2.63 -11.32
CA PHE A 129 -4.70 -1.71 -10.36
C PHE A 129 -5.28 -0.29 -10.51
N ALA A 130 -5.35 0.23 -11.73
CA ALA A 130 -5.92 1.55 -12.01
C ALA A 130 -7.39 1.65 -11.56
N ASP A 131 -8.19 0.62 -11.82
CA ASP A 131 -9.59 0.56 -11.41
C ASP A 131 -9.77 0.48 -9.89
N ILE A 132 -8.89 -0.24 -9.18
CA ILE A 132 -8.86 -0.27 -7.71
C ILE A 132 -8.50 1.13 -7.17
N ALA A 133 -7.44 1.74 -7.69
CA ALA A 133 -6.98 3.06 -7.28
C ALA A 133 -8.06 4.13 -7.53
N ALA A 134 -8.72 4.11 -8.69
CA ALA A 134 -9.82 5.02 -9.01
C ALA A 134 -10.96 4.91 -7.98
N GLN A 135 -11.34 3.69 -7.60
CA GLN A 135 -12.40 3.47 -6.60
C GLN A 135 -11.98 3.95 -5.19
N GLU A 136 -10.71 3.83 -4.80
CA GLU A 136 -10.18 4.39 -3.54
C GLU A 136 -10.16 5.92 -3.56
N MET A 137 -9.99 6.52 -4.74
CA MET A 137 -10.11 7.97 -4.98
C MET A 137 -11.58 8.41 -5.16
N TYR A 138 -12.56 7.54 -4.84
CA TYR A 138 -14.00 7.78 -5.02
C TYR A 138 -14.43 8.06 -6.48
N ARG A 139 -13.67 7.56 -7.45
CA ARG A 139 -13.99 7.62 -8.88
C ARG A 139 -14.59 6.29 -9.36
N VAL A 140 -15.31 6.33 -10.45
CA VAL A 140 -15.77 5.11 -11.16
C VAL A 140 -14.66 4.68 -12.11
N PRO A 141 -14.34 3.39 -12.21
CA PRO A 141 -13.42 2.89 -13.22
C PRO A 141 -13.79 3.33 -14.64
N ASP A 142 -12.82 3.88 -15.36
CA ASP A 142 -12.99 4.44 -16.69
C ASP A 142 -11.80 4.02 -17.57
N PRO A 143 -12.03 3.48 -18.79
CA PRO A 143 -10.95 3.11 -19.70
C PRO A 143 -10.14 4.31 -20.18
N ASP A 144 -10.70 5.53 -20.11
CA ASP A 144 -10.03 6.77 -20.50
C ASP A 144 -9.26 7.43 -19.32
N ASP A 145 -9.27 6.83 -18.11
CA ASP A 145 -8.50 7.32 -16.97
C ASP A 145 -7.00 7.08 -17.24
N PRO A 146 -6.14 8.11 -17.14
CA PRO A 146 -4.72 8.01 -17.45
C PRO A 146 -3.92 7.11 -16.46
N LEU A 147 -4.52 6.68 -15.35
CA LEU A 147 -3.83 5.85 -14.34
C LEU A 147 -3.25 4.56 -14.91
N GLU A 148 -3.95 3.91 -15.84
CA GLU A 148 -3.44 2.68 -16.46
C GLU A 148 -2.17 2.96 -17.29
N GLU A 149 -2.13 4.06 -18.05
CA GLU A 149 -0.96 4.47 -18.82
C GLU A 149 0.21 4.85 -17.91
N VAL A 150 -0.07 5.56 -16.81
CA VAL A 150 0.94 5.91 -15.79
C VAL A 150 1.56 4.65 -15.20
N VAL A 151 0.76 3.66 -14.84
CA VAL A 151 1.22 2.39 -14.27
C VAL A 151 2.06 1.60 -15.28
N LEU A 152 1.65 1.53 -16.54
CA LEU A 152 2.37 0.84 -17.61
C LEU A 152 3.67 1.55 -17.99
N GLY A 153 3.71 2.88 -17.92
CA GLY A 153 4.89 3.70 -18.18
C GLY A 153 5.95 3.61 -17.08
N GLY A 154 5.55 3.15 -15.90
CA GLY A 154 6.36 3.17 -14.69
C GLY A 154 6.30 4.52 -13.97
N LEU A 155 6.41 4.50 -12.64
CA LEU A 155 6.46 5.73 -11.85
C LEU A 155 7.83 6.39 -11.99
N ASP A 156 7.85 7.73 -11.89
CA ASP A 156 9.05 8.52 -12.12
C ASP A 156 10.12 8.22 -11.04
N PRO A 157 11.29 7.67 -11.42
CA PRO A 157 12.36 7.40 -10.46
C PRO A 157 13.00 8.68 -9.90
N GLU A 158 12.89 9.85 -10.57
CA GLU A 158 13.38 11.14 -10.07
C GLU A 158 12.50 11.67 -8.93
N LEU A 159 11.25 11.16 -8.84
CA LEU A 159 10.30 11.43 -7.75
C LEU A 159 10.26 10.27 -6.73
N ASP A 160 11.36 9.53 -6.56
CA ASP A 160 11.47 8.37 -5.66
C ASP A 160 10.39 7.31 -5.92
N GLY A 161 9.99 7.10 -7.19
CA GLY A 161 8.94 6.15 -7.55
C GLY A 161 7.54 6.58 -7.12
N ARG A 162 7.29 7.88 -7.04
CA ARG A 162 5.98 8.46 -6.72
C ARG A 162 5.31 9.04 -7.95
N HIS A 163 3.98 9.08 -7.89
CA HIS A 163 3.18 9.83 -8.85
C HIS A 163 1.98 10.45 -8.13
N HIS A 164 1.88 11.78 -8.17
CA HIS A 164 0.76 12.48 -7.57
C HIS A 164 -0.35 12.67 -8.61
N VAL A 165 -1.51 12.08 -8.34
CA VAL A 165 -2.73 12.24 -9.16
C VAL A 165 -3.51 13.48 -8.71
N GLY A 166 -3.46 13.77 -7.40
CA GLY A 166 -4.16 14.90 -6.80
C GLY A 166 -3.86 15.03 -5.29
N PRO A 167 -4.52 15.99 -4.60
CA PRO A 167 -4.28 16.27 -3.19
C PRO A 167 -5.09 15.37 -2.23
N GLY A 168 -5.95 14.51 -2.75
CA GLY A 168 -6.90 13.73 -1.96
C GLY A 168 -6.29 12.48 -1.32
N HIS A 169 -7.15 11.76 -0.60
CA HIS A 169 -6.80 10.48 -0.02
C HIS A 169 -6.48 9.49 -1.14
N TYR A 170 -5.39 8.73 -0.97
CA TYR A 170 -4.95 7.69 -1.92
C TYR A 170 -4.60 8.19 -3.34
N GLU A 171 -4.41 9.51 -3.52
CA GLU A 171 -4.04 10.13 -4.80
C GLU A 171 -2.52 10.26 -4.99
N THR A 172 -1.74 9.54 -4.19
CA THR A 172 -0.29 9.40 -4.38
C THR A 172 0.02 7.92 -4.61
N LEU A 173 0.43 7.57 -5.83
CA LEU A 173 0.95 6.25 -6.16
C LEU A 173 2.40 6.14 -5.72
N VAL A 174 2.81 4.96 -5.23
CA VAL A 174 4.18 4.71 -4.75
C VAL A 174 4.66 3.34 -5.24
N GLU A 175 5.83 3.27 -5.88
CA GLU A 175 6.52 2.00 -6.13
C GLU A 175 7.32 1.63 -4.87
N VAL A 176 6.91 0.57 -4.18
CA VAL A 176 7.51 0.11 -2.92
C VAL A 176 8.55 -0.99 -3.13
N GLY A 177 8.84 -1.34 -4.37
CA GLY A 177 9.84 -2.33 -4.74
C GLY A 177 9.44 -3.14 -5.97
N ARG A 178 10.09 -4.28 -6.17
CA ARG A 178 9.83 -5.19 -7.28
C ARG A 178 9.86 -6.65 -6.80
N TYR A 179 8.96 -7.48 -7.33
CA TYR A 179 8.93 -8.91 -7.04
C TYR A 179 8.71 -9.71 -8.32
N GLY A 180 9.61 -10.68 -8.60
CA GLY A 180 9.55 -11.48 -9.82
C GLY A 180 9.62 -10.65 -11.11
N GLY A 181 10.28 -9.48 -11.11
CA GLY A 181 10.40 -8.59 -12.26
C GLY A 181 9.27 -7.57 -12.43
N ALA A 182 8.11 -7.74 -11.78
CA ALA A 182 7.02 -6.77 -11.79
C ALA A 182 7.18 -5.70 -10.70
N PRO A 183 6.73 -4.45 -10.94
CA PRO A 183 6.71 -3.42 -9.92
C PRO A 183 5.68 -3.76 -8.82
N MET A 184 6.01 -3.41 -7.58
CA MET A 184 5.13 -3.45 -6.43
C MET A 184 4.62 -2.05 -6.17
N LEU A 185 3.34 -1.83 -6.36
CA LEU A 185 2.71 -0.51 -6.31
C LEU A 185 1.68 -0.45 -5.19
N THR A 186 1.65 0.69 -4.51
CA THR A 186 0.58 1.05 -3.59
C THR A 186 0.14 2.47 -3.83
N PHE A 187 -0.86 2.93 -3.09
CA PHE A 187 -1.31 4.32 -3.09
C PHE A 187 -1.53 4.78 -1.65
N THR A 188 -1.29 6.06 -1.38
CA THR A 188 -1.38 6.68 -0.07
C THR A 188 -1.77 8.15 -0.18
N ALA A 189 -1.84 8.85 0.94
CA ALA A 189 -2.01 10.30 0.98
C ALA A 189 -0.69 11.03 0.65
N PRO A 190 -0.75 12.31 0.24
CA PRO A 190 0.43 13.11 -0.05
C PRO A 190 1.19 13.56 1.22
N HIS A 191 0.60 13.38 2.40
CA HIS A 191 1.22 13.75 3.69
C HIS A 191 1.83 12.53 4.40
N GLY A 192 2.88 12.75 5.17
CA GLY A 192 3.48 11.75 6.05
C GLY A 192 2.81 11.69 7.43
N ILE A 193 3.24 10.72 8.24
CA ILE A 193 2.68 10.39 9.56
C ILE A 193 2.70 11.58 10.54
N ASP A 194 3.76 12.41 10.50
CA ASP A 194 3.94 13.54 11.42
C ASP A 194 3.18 14.81 10.99
N HIS A 195 2.49 14.78 9.84
CA HIS A 195 1.86 15.96 9.24
C HIS A 195 0.33 15.92 9.27
N VAL A 196 -0.25 15.00 10.02
CA VAL A 196 -1.71 14.84 10.12
C VAL A 196 -2.12 14.39 11.50
N GLU A 197 -3.30 14.78 11.94
CA GLU A 197 -3.90 14.27 13.18
C GLU A 197 -4.28 12.79 13.01
N HIS A 198 -3.82 11.96 13.96
CA HIS A 198 -4.14 10.54 13.96
C HIS A 198 -5.56 10.31 14.47
N THR A 199 -6.30 9.47 13.77
CA THR A 199 -7.69 9.14 14.11
C THR A 199 -7.82 7.64 14.33
N ARG A 200 -8.47 7.26 15.44
CA ARG A 200 -8.69 5.85 15.75
C ARG A 200 -9.59 5.19 14.70
N PRO A 201 -9.22 4.02 14.16
CA PRO A 201 -10.06 3.25 13.26
C PRO A 201 -11.27 2.65 13.97
N SER A 202 -12.37 2.43 13.25
CA SER A 202 -13.54 1.74 13.78
C SER A 202 -13.30 0.24 13.94
N GLU A 203 -14.11 -0.41 14.78
CA GLU A 203 -14.00 -1.87 14.97
C GLU A 203 -14.30 -2.66 13.68
N SER A 204 -15.22 -2.16 12.85
CA SER A 204 -15.50 -2.79 11.55
C SER A 204 -14.30 -2.74 10.59
N TYR A 205 -13.53 -1.64 10.62
CA TYR A 205 -12.29 -1.54 9.86
C TYR A 205 -11.20 -2.45 10.43
N LEU A 206 -11.02 -2.46 11.75
CA LEU A 206 -10.07 -3.36 12.43
C LEU A 206 -10.38 -4.84 12.15
N ALA A 207 -11.66 -5.22 12.06
CA ALA A 207 -12.05 -6.57 11.70
C ALA A 207 -11.53 -6.99 10.31
N MET A 208 -11.54 -6.07 9.33
CA MET A 208 -10.96 -6.32 8.00
C MET A 208 -9.43 -6.47 8.07
N LEU A 209 -8.76 -5.62 8.86
CA LEU A 209 -7.31 -5.74 9.07
C LEU A 209 -6.94 -7.07 9.72
N ARG A 210 -7.66 -7.48 10.77
CA ARG A 210 -7.47 -8.79 11.43
C ARG A 210 -7.61 -9.96 10.46
N ALA A 211 -8.64 -9.92 9.62
CA ALA A 211 -8.84 -10.94 8.59
C ALA A 211 -7.66 -10.97 7.60
N GLY A 212 -7.30 -9.81 7.07
CA GLY A 212 -6.21 -9.67 6.10
C GLY A 212 -4.85 -10.11 6.63
N LEU A 213 -4.50 -9.74 7.86
CA LEU A 213 -3.25 -10.16 8.51
C LEU A 213 -3.18 -11.68 8.69
N ARG A 214 -4.25 -12.31 9.11
CA ARG A 214 -4.32 -13.78 9.22
C ARG A 214 -4.20 -14.46 7.86
N GLU A 215 -4.88 -13.96 6.85
CA GLU A 215 -4.84 -14.51 5.50
C GLU A 215 -3.48 -14.35 4.84
N ALA A 216 -2.84 -13.16 5.00
CA ALA A 216 -1.59 -12.83 4.33
C ALA A 216 -0.36 -13.47 5.00
N HIS A 217 -0.33 -13.47 6.33
CA HIS A 217 0.85 -13.85 7.12
C HIS A 217 0.66 -15.12 7.95
N GLY A 218 -0.55 -15.68 7.99
CA GLY A 218 -0.85 -16.84 8.84
C GLY A 218 -0.73 -16.54 10.34
N TRP A 219 -0.80 -15.28 10.74
CA TRP A 219 -0.64 -14.87 12.14
C TRP A 219 -1.76 -15.40 13.02
N ASP A 220 -1.38 -15.82 14.22
CA ASP A 220 -2.34 -16.15 15.25
C ASP A 220 -3.03 -14.88 15.84
N PRO A 221 -4.11 -15.02 16.59
CA PRO A 221 -4.82 -13.85 17.15
C PRO A 221 -3.96 -12.95 18.02
N ARG A 222 -2.96 -13.49 18.75
CA ARG A 222 -2.09 -12.68 19.61
C ARG A 222 -1.11 -11.84 18.81
N GLN A 223 -0.57 -12.41 17.74
CA GLN A 223 0.33 -11.69 16.83
C GLN A 223 -0.43 -10.55 16.12
N VAL A 224 -1.66 -10.81 15.68
CA VAL A 224 -2.52 -9.81 15.04
C VAL A 224 -2.82 -8.65 16.00
N GLU A 225 -3.27 -8.93 17.23
CA GLU A 225 -3.58 -7.88 18.20
C GLU A 225 -2.33 -7.10 18.59
N ALA A 226 -1.20 -7.76 18.83
CA ALA A 226 0.06 -7.07 19.15
C ALA A 226 0.51 -6.09 18.04
N TYR A 227 0.32 -6.47 16.78
CA TYR A 227 0.60 -5.59 15.65
C TYR A 227 -0.35 -4.41 15.59
N LEU A 228 -1.66 -4.64 15.75
CA LEU A 228 -2.68 -3.59 15.70
C LEU A 228 -2.56 -2.63 16.89
N ASP A 229 -2.28 -3.15 18.10
CA ASP A 229 -2.07 -2.33 19.30
C ASP A 229 -0.87 -1.38 19.15
N ALA A 230 0.15 -1.79 18.39
CA ALA A 230 1.31 -0.93 18.11
C ALA A 230 1.00 0.18 17.08
N LEU A 231 -0.02 0.01 16.24
CA LEU A 231 -0.39 0.96 15.19
C LEU A 231 -1.54 1.89 15.57
N VAL A 232 -2.50 1.39 16.37
CA VAL A 232 -3.72 2.14 16.69
C VAL A 232 -3.41 3.20 17.74
N PRO A 233 -3.71 4.49 17.48
CA PRO A 233 -3.47 5.53 18.47
C PRO A 233 -4.29 5.29 19.74
N ASP A 234 -3.74 5.68 20.89
CA ASP A 234 -4.44 5.64 22.16
C ASP A 234 -5.78 6.39 22.08
N ALA A 235 -6.75 5.95 22.90
CA ALA A 235 -7.99 6.68 23.00
C ALA A 235 -7.72 8.04 23.68
N ALA A 236 -8.11 9.12 23.02
CA ALA A 236 -8.00 10.47 23.56
C ALA A 236 -8.96 10.68 24.73
#